data_a1823ee7853a6e0bfe67c6745bc5e6c9
#
_entry.id   a1823ee7853a6e0bfe67c6745bc5e6c9
#
_cell.length_a   1.000
_cell.length_b   1.000
_cell.length_c   1.000
_cell.angle_alpha   90.00
_cell.angle_beta   90.00
_cell.angle_gamma   90.00
#
_symmetry.space_group_name_H-M   'P 1'
#
loop_
_entity.id
_entity.type
_entity.pdbx_description
1 polymer ?
#
loop_
_entity_poly.entity_id
_entity_poly.type
_entity_poly.pdbx_seq_one_letter_code
_entity_poly.pdbx_strand_id
1 'polypeptide(L)'
;SAAKGWESDNPWTLEERTEMINSGLAEHNKTARIVGVKDINDPPNWVTHAREFHGEGILVTSDKVTKELYEESDFKVNFVDLSNRENYEGWRVRQTLLMLSTVYDDAAVKAVLSATIPQPVIDWLVDNDAIFRLSTMVSGVNVG
;
A
#
# COMPACT_ATOMS: atom_id res chain seq x y z
N SER A 1 -7.77 -3.03 -3.29
CA SER A 1 -8.07 -4.45 -3.49
C SER A 1 -6.80 -5.26 -3.75
N ALA A 2 -6.68 -6.45 -3.16
CA ALA A 2 -5.53 -7.32 -3.36
C ALA A 2 -5.43 -7.82 -4.82
N ALA A 3 -6.57 -7.96 -5.49
CA ALA A 3 -6.64 -8.46 -6.87
C ALA A 3 -6.26 -7.41 -7.94
N LYS A 4 -6.15 -6.14 -7.56
CA LYS A 4 -5.82 -5.05 -8.49
C LYS A 4 -4.30 -4.88 -8.62
N GLY A 5 -3.88 -4.54 -9.80
CA GLY A 5 -2.51 -4.15 -10.14
C GLY A 5 -2.50 -3.55 -11.53
N TRP A 6 -1.45 -2.83 -11.88
CA TRP A 6 -1.32 -2.14 -13.16
C TRP A 6 -2.42 -1.09 -13.45
N GLU A 7 -3.00 -0.51 -12.39
CA GLU A 7 -3.95 0.61 -12.46
C GLU A 7 -3.34 1.84 -11.79
N SER A 8 -3.74 3.04 -12.22
CA SER A 8 -3.17 4.30 -11.72
C SER A 8 -3.28 4.50 -10.20
N ASP A 9 -4.36 3.98 -9.61
CA ASP A 9 -4.60 4.00 -8.16
C ASP A 9 -4.00 2.78 -7.44
N ASN A 10 -3.59 1.75 -8.19
CA ASN A 10 -2.99 0.53 -7.68
C ASN A 10 -1.94 -0.04 -8.65
N PRO A 11 -0.79 0.63 -8.82
CA PRO A 11 0.14 0.36 -9.90
C PRO A 11 0.93 -0.95 -9.76
N TRP A 12 0.97 -1.52 -8.56
CA TRP A 12 1.75 -2.73 -8.28
C TRP A 12 0.86 -3.92 -7.96
N THR A 13 1.29 -5.11 -8.38
CA THR A 13 0.59 -6.38 -8.11
C THR A 13 0.64 -6.74 -6.62
N LEU A 14 -0.13 -7.75 -6.22
CA LEU A 14 -0.09 -8.29 -4.86
C LEU A 14 1.32 -8.82 -4.52
N GLU A 15 1.94 -9.53 -5.46
CA GLU A 15 3.29 -10.08 -5.30
C GLU A 15 4.32 -8.97 -5.10
N GLU A 16 4.30 -7.95 -5.93
CA GLU A 16 5.19 -6.79 -5.85
C GLU A 16 5.01 -6.04 -4.52
N ARG A 17 3.77 -5.83 -4.10
CA ARG A 17 3.48 -5.20 -2.79
C ARG A 17 3.96 -6.08 -1.63
N THR A 18 3.84 -7.39 -1.75
CA THR A 18 4.35 -8.34 -0.76
C THR A 18 5.87 -8.26 -0.64
N GLU A 19 6.58 -8.19 -1.76
CA GLU A 19 8.03 -8.01 -1.78
C GLU A 19 8.45 -6.70 -1.11
N MET A 20 7.79 -5.58 -1.43
CA MET A 20 8.05 -4.28 -0.81
C MET A 20 7.82 -4.30 0.71
N ILE A 21 6.74 -4.90 1.18
CA ILE A 21 6.44 -5.03 2.61
C ILE A 21 7.51 -5.87 3.31
N ASN A 22 7.86 -7.02 2.73
CA ASN A 22 8.87 -7.90 3.30
C ASN A 22 10.25 -7.22 3.38
N SER A 23 10.64 -6.45 2.37
CA SER A 23 11.90 -5.71 2.40
C SER A 23 11.92 -4.65 3.50
N GLY A 24 10.82 -3.93 3.69
CA GLY A 24 10.67 -2.97 4.78
C GLY A 24 10.69 -3.63 6.17
N LEU A 25 10.03 -4.77 6.33
CA LEU A 25 10.04 -5.52 7.59
C LEU A 25 11.43 -6.06 7.94
N ALA A 26 12.16 -6.55 6.93
CA ALA A 26 13.50 -7.11 7.11
C ALA A 26 14.50 -6.07 7.64
N GLU A 27 14.38 -4.80 7.25
CA GLU A 27 15.21 -3.71 7.78
C GLU A 27 15.09 -3.59 9.31
N HIS A 28 13.92 -3.91 9.86
CA HIS A 28 13.65 -3.87 11.30
C HIS A 28 13.76 -5.25 11.98
N ASN A 29 14.32 -6.25 11.31
CA ASN A 29 14.38 -7.65 11.77
C ASN A 29 13.00 -8.21 12.16
N LYS A 30 11.97 -7.86 11.40
CA LYS A 30 10.59 -8.29 11.60
C LYS A 30 10.11 -9.15 10.46
N THR A 31 9.17 -10.02 10.77
CA THR A 31 8.46 -10.84 9.79
C THR A 31 6.95 -10.73 10.02
N ALA A 32 6.17 -10.90 8.97
CA ALA A 32 4.72 -10.98 9.06
C ALA A 32 4.19 -11.95 8.01
N ARG A 33 3.04 -12.55 8.30
CA ARG A 33 2.28 -13.27 7.29
C ARG A 33 1.47 -12.25 6.49
N ILE A 34 1.75 -12.13 5.20
CA ILE A 34 1.05 -11.21 4.30
C ILE A 34 -0.02 -11.99 3.55
N VAL A 35 -1.25 -11.52 3.64
CA VAL A 35 -2.42 -12.17 3.03
C VAL A 35 -3.16 -11.16 2.17
N GLY A 36 -3.34 -11.52 0.91
CA GLY A 36 -4.18 -10.73 -0.01
C GLY A 36 -5.65 -11.12 0.13
N VAL A 37 -6.48 -10.17 0.53
CA VAL A 37 -7.93 -10.36 0.60
C VAL A 37 -8.60 -9.63 -0.56
N LYS A 38 -9.36 -10.37 -1.37
CA LYS A 38 -10.11 -9.79 -2.48
C LYS A 38 -11.27 -8.97 -1.94
N ASP A 39 -11.45 -7.78 -2.48
CA ASP A 39 -12.60 -6.94 -2.16
C ASP A 39 -13.89 -7.54 -2.75
N ILE A 40 -14.93 -7.60 -1.93
CA ILE A 40 -16.24 -8.11 -2.32
C ILE A 40 -17.29 -7.00 -2.50
N ASN A 41 -16.91 -5.73 -2.24
CA ASN A 41 -17.82 -4.58 -2.31
C ASN A 41 -19.13 -4.76 -1.49
N ASP A 42 -19.02 -5.44 -0.37
CA ASP A 42 -20.14 -5.78 0.51
C ASP A 42 -19.74 -5.54 1.97
N PRO A 43 -19.79 -4.27 2.45
CA PRO A 43 -19.35 -3.92 3.79
C PRO A 43 -19.96 -4.76 4.92
N PRO A 44 -21.28 -5.08 4.93
CA PRO A 44 -21.86 -5.91 5.97
C PRO A 44 -21.26 -7.31 6.09
N ASN A 45 -20.81 -7.89 4.99
CA ASN A 45 -20.23 -9.23 4.94
C ASN A 45 -18.68 -9.23 4.88
N TRP A 46 -18.09 -8.04 4.86
CA TRP A 46 -16.63 -7.90 4.70
C TRP A 46 -15.83 -8.62 5.78
N VAL A 47 -16.20 -8.45 7.06
CA VAL A 47 -15.44 -9.04 8.17
C VAL A 47 -15.53 -10.58 8.14
N THR A 48 -16.69 -11.13 7.84
CA THR A 48 -16.89 -12.58 7.70
C THR A 48 -16.00 -13.13 6.59
N HIS A 49 -15.98 -12.46 5.43
CA HIS A 49 -15.13 -12.83 4.31
C HIS A 49 -13.64 -12.72 4.66
N ALA A 50 -13.21 -11.61 5.23
CA ALA A 50 -11.80 -11.38 5.57
C ALA A 50 -11.28 -12.34 6.64
N ARG A 51 -12.13 -12.73 7.60
CA ARG A 51 -11.81 -13.67 8.67
C ARG A 51 -11.39 -15.06 8.15
N GLU A 52 -11.92 -15.51 7.02
CA GLU A 52 -11.51 -16.76 6.38
C GLU A 52 -10.02 -16.74 5.98
N PHE A 53 -9.48 -15.56 5.69
CA PHE A 53 -8.09 -15.36 5.27
C PHE A 53 -7.15 -15.06 6.43
N HIS A 54 -7.52 -14.15 7.33
CA HIS A 54 -6.63 -13.73 8.42
C HIS A 54 -6.84 -14.47 9.74
N GLY A 55 -8.00 -15.15 9.90
CA GLY A 55 -8.32 -15.88 11.13
C GLY A 55 -8.72 -14.97 12.29
N GLU A 56 -8.65 -15.49 13.50
CA GLU A 56 -8.93 -14.76 14.73
C GLU A 56 -7.70 -13.98 15.23
N GLY A 57 -7.94 -12.92 16.00
CA GLY A 57 -6.87 -12.10 16.55
C GLY A 57 -7.36 -10.75 17.04
N ILE A 58 -6.47 -9.79 17.08
CA ILE A 58 -6.76 -8.40 17.40
C ILE A 58 -6.49 -7.58 16.15
N LEU A 59 -7.51 -6.88 15.64
CA LEU A 59 -7.31 -5.92 14.56
C LEU A 59 -6.56 -4.70 15.09
N VAL A 60 -5.50 -4.30 14.41
CA VAL A 60 -4.87 -3.01 14.63
C VAL A 60 -5.18 -2.12 13.44
N THR A 61 -5.83 -1.00 13.67
CA THR A 61 -6.21 -0.07 12.60
C THR A 61 -6.20 1.37 13.08
N SER A 62 -5.98 2.29 12.14
CA SER A 62 -6.15 3.73 12.32
C SER A 62 -7.39 4.27 11.59
N ASP A 63 -8.13 3.40 10.92
CA ASP A 63 -9.33 3.77 10.17
C ASP A 63 -10.60 3.50 10.99
N LYS A 64 -11.39 4.55 11.19
CA LYS A 64 -12.61 4.49 12.02
C LYS A 64 -13.67 3.57 11.41
N VAL A 65 -13.84 3.59 10.10
CA VAL A 65 -14.84 2.76 9.40
C VAL A 65 -14.49 1.29 9.56
N THR A 66 -13.23 0.93 9.34
CA THR A 66 -12.74 -0.44 9.55
C THR A 66 -12.90 -0.87 11.00
N LYS A 67 -12.59 0.01 11.96
CA LYS A 67 -12.81 -0.26 13.39
C LYS A 67 -14.27 -0.64 13.67
N GLU A 68 -15.20 0.19 13.25
CA GLU A 68 -16.64 -0.01 13.48
C GLU A 68 -17.13 -1.33 12.89
N LEU A 69 -16.77 -1.63 11.63
CA LEU A 69 -17.12 -2.89 10.96
C LEU A 69 -16.65 -4.13 11.73
N TYR A 70 -15.43 -4.09 12.26
CA TYR A 70 -14.89 -5.22 13.01
C TYR A 70 -15.49 -5.34 14.42
N GLU A 71 -15.75 -4.23 15.11
CA GLU A 71 -16.42 -4.22 16.42
C GLU A 71 -17.86 -4.75 16.32
N GLU A 72 -18.61 -4.38 15.27
CA GLU A 72 -19.95 -4.90 14.98
C GLU A 72 -19.98 -6.41 14.74
N SER A 73 -18.84 -6.98 14.36
CA SER A 73 -18.65 -8.42 14.15
C SER A 73 -18.00 -9.14 15.35
N ASP A 74 -18.05 -8.54 16.54
CA ASP A 74 -17.45 -9.04 17.78
C ASP A 74 -15.93 -9.32 17.68
N PHE A 75 -15.23 -8.58 16.83
CA PHE A 75 -13.79 -8.69 16.69
C PHE A 75 -13.09 -7.69 17.62
N LYS A 76 -12.03 -8.13 18.29
CA LYS A 76 -11.23 -7.23 19.14
C LYS A 76 -10.45 -6.24 18.29
N VAL A 77 -10.55 -4.96 18.62
CA VAL A 77 -9.88 -3.88 17.89
C VAL A 77 -8.98 -3.07 18.81
N ASN A 78 -7.74 -2.85 18.37
CA ASN A 78 -6.83 -1.88 18.93
C ASN A 78 -6.73 -0.71 17.94
N PHE A 79 -7.36 0.41 18.28
CA PHE A 79 -7.31 1.62 17.47
C PHE A 79 -6.03 2.40 17.76
N VAL A 80 -5.29 2.71 16.72
CA VAL A 80 -4.01 3.42 16.81
C VAL A 80 -4.09 4.71 15.99
N ASP A 81 -3.87 5.85 16.61
CA ASP A 81 -3.74 7.10 15.89
C ASP A 81 -2.40 7.17 15.14
N LEU A 82 -2.47 7.58 13.88
CA LEU A 82 -1.28 7.84 13.07
C LEU A 82 -0.85 9.30 13.23
N SER A 83 0.38 9.51 13.68
CA SER A 83 1.04 10.82 13.59
C SER A 83 1.47 11.09 12.14
N ASN A 84 1.39 12.35 11.72
CA ASN A 84 1.78 12.80 10.36
C ASN A 84 1.07 12.06 9.21
N ARG A 85 -0.15 11.59 9.43
CA ARG A 85 -0.93 10.83 8.44
C ARG A 85 -0.92 11.46 7.05
N GLU A 86 -1.06 12.78 6.97
CA GLU A 86 -1.11 13.52 5.71
C GLU A 86 0.11 13.29 4.81
N ASN A 87 1.29 13.11 5.40
CA ASN A 87 2.52 12.87 4.65
C ASN A 87 2.63 11.44 4.10
N TYR A 88 1.90 10.49 4.70
CA TYR A 88 1.96 9.07 4.38
C TYR A 88 0.72 8.54 3.66
N GLU A 89 -0.19 9.41 3.26
CA GLU A 89 -1.36 9.01 2.48
C GLU A 89 -0.92 8.44 1.12
N GLY A 90 -1.39 7.23 0.82
CA GLY A 90 -0.95 6.49 -0.35
C GLY A 90 -1.13 7.24 -1.68
N TRP A 91 -2.18 8.06 -1.80
CA TRP A 91 -2.39 8.87 -3.00
C TRP A 91 -1.33 9.98 -3.17
N ARG A 92 -0.88 10.59 -2.07
CA ARG A 92 0.19 11.60 -2.10
C ARG A 92 1.53 10.96 -2.48
N VAL A 93 1.82 9.80 -1.90
CA VAL A 93 3.02 9.03 -2.24
C VAL A 93 3.00 8.69 -3.74
N ARG A 94 1.86 8.21 -4.27
CA ARG A 94 1.73 7.91 -5.70
C ARG A 94 1.87 9.14 -6.59
N GLN A 95 1.36 10.32 -6.18
CA GLN A 95 1.59 11.56 -6.91
C GLN A 95 3.08 11.94 -6.98
N THR A 96 3.79 11.82 -5.88
CA THR A 96 5.23 12.07 -5.84
C THR A 96 5.98 11.10 -6.76
N LEU A 97 5.65 9.82 -6.69
CA LEU A 97 6.22 8.79 -7.58
C LEU A 97 5.92 9.07 -9.05
N LEU A 98 4.71 9.53 -9.37
CA LEU A 98 4.34 9.92 -10.73
C LEU A 98 5.18 11.09 -11.24
N MET A 99 5.39 12.12 -10.42
CA MET A 99 6.25 13.26 -10.79
C MET A 99 7.69 12.82 -11.04
N LEU A 100 8.17 11.80 -10.31
CA LEU A 100 9.52 11.26 -10.45
C LEU A 100 9.64 10.20 -11.55
N SER A 101 8.55 9.76 -12.14
CA SER A 101 8.53 8.61 -13.06
C SER A 101 9.31 8.83 -14.37
N THR A 102 9.56 10.08 -14.73
CA THR A 102 10.36 10.48 -15.91
C THR A 102 11.71 11.11 -15.53
N VAL A 103 12.09 11.04 -14.27
CA VAL A 103 13.41 11.51 -13.80
C VAL A 103 14.40 10.35 -13.84
N TYR A 104 15.47 10.50 -14.63
CA TYR A 104 16.46 9.45 -14.86
C TYR A 104 17.71 9.55 -13.97
N ASP A 105 17.64 10.34 -12.91
CA ASP A 105 18.67 10.45 -11.89
C ASP A 105 18.23 9.68 -10.64
N ASP A 106 18.69 8.46 -10.48
CA ASP A 106 18.35 7.58 -9.37
C ASP A 106 18.71 8.20 -8.00
N ALA A 107 19.80 8.93 -7.93
CA ALA A 107 20.21 9.58 -6.68
C ALA A 107 19.23 10.70 -6.29
N ALA A 108 18.76 11.49 -7.23
CA ALA A 108 17.74 12.51 -7.00
C ALA A 108 16.40 11.88 -6.63
N VAL A 109 15.98 10.82 -7.31
CA VAL A 109 14.75 10.07 -7.01
C VAL A 109 14.79 9.53 -5.59
N LYS A 110 15.86 8.84 -5.21
CA LYS A 110 16.05 8.30 -3.85
C LYS A 110 16.04 9.39 -2.78
N ALA A 111 16.67 10.52 -3.03
CA ALA A 111 16.69 11.64 -2.09
C ALA A 111 15.29 12.21 -1.82
N VAL A 112 14.46 12.38 -2.85
CA VAL A 112 13.08 12.87 -2.69
C VAL A 112 12.21 11.86 -1.94
N LEU A 113 12.31 10.57 -2.28
CA LEU A 113 11.47 9.52 -1.69
C LEU A 113 11.84 9.19 -0.25
N SER A 114 13.06 9.45 0.18
CA SER A 114 13.55 9.12 1.54
C SER A 114 12.78 9.79 2.66
N ALA A 115 12.07 10.88 2.37
CA ALA A 115 11.24 11.58 3.36
C ALA A 115 10.00 10.77 3.79
N THR A 116 9.47 9.90 2.93
CA THR A 116 8.18 9.23 3.15
C THR A 116 8.19 7.73 2.92
N ILE A 117 9.23 7.19 2.29
CA ILE A 117 9.33 5.77 1.94
C ILE A 117 10.58 5.17 2.59
N PRO A 118 10.48 3.98 3.23
CA PRO A 118 11.64 3.27 3.76
C PRO A 118 12.66 2.95 2.67
N GLN A 119 13.95 3.04 3.00
CA GLN A 119 15.03 2.84 2.03
C GLN A 119 14.95 1.51 1.25
N PRO A 120 14.66 0.35 1.89
CA PRO A 120 14.53 -0.91 1.15
C PRO A 120 13.42 -0.90 0.11
N VAL A 121 12.32 -0.18 0.37
CA VAL A 121 11.21 -0.03 -0.58
C VAL A 121 11.61 0.89 -1.74
N ILE A 122 12.35 1.97 -1.45
CA ILE A 122 12.89 2.85 -2.50
C ILE A 122 13.83 2.04 -3.42
N ASP A 123 14.74 1.27 -2.85
CA ASP A 123 15.67 0.44 -3.61
C ASP A 123 14.92 -0.58 -4.47
N TRP A 124 13.90 -1.23 -3.92
CA TRP A 124 13.05 -2.14 -4.69
C TRP A 124 12.37 -1.45 -5.88
N LEU A 125 11.82 -0.26 -5.66
CA LEU A 125 11.14 0.53 -6.70
C LEU A 125 12.09 0.92 -7.84
N VAL A 126 13.31 1.33 -7.51
CA VAL A 126 14.32 1.73 -8.49
C VAL A 126 14.87 0.49 -9.23
N ASP A 127 15.25 -0.56 -8.51
CA ASP A 127 15.85 -1.76 -9.08
C ASP A 127 14.88 -2.53 -10.02
N ASN A 128 13.58 -2.41 -9.80
CA ASN A 128 12.56 -3.05 -10.62
C ASN A 128 11.91 -2.11 -11.66
N ASP A 129 12.43 -0.91 -11.84
CA ASP A 129 11.87 0.09 -12.77
C ASP A 129 10.37 0.38 -12.51
N ALA A 130 9.96 0.21 -11.26
CA ALA A 130 8.57 0.23 -10.87
C ALA A 130 7.97 1.65 -10.80
N ILE A 131 8.81 2.68 -10.72
CA ILE A 131 8.39 4.08 -10.72
C ILE A 131 8.04 4.53 -12.14
N PHE A 132 8.85 4.16 -13.14
CA PHE A 132 8.60 4.50 -14.55
C PHE A 132 7.24 3.99 -15.03
N ARG A 133 6.78 2.87 -14.51
CA ARG A 133 5.47 2.29 -14.79
C ARG A 133 4.32 3.29 -14.65
N LEU A 134 4.39 4.20 -13.67
CA LEU A 134 3.34 5.20 -13.45
C LEU A 134 3.20 6.16 -14.64
N SER A 135 4.28 6.50 -15.32
CA SER A 135 4.23 7.35 -16.52
C SER A 135 3.42 6.72 -17.65
N THR A 136 3.40 5.40 -17.73
CA THR A 136 2.66 4.66 -18.77
C THR A 136 1.16 4.56 -18.48
N MET A 137 0.76 4.71 -17.21
CA MET A 137 -0.63 4.58 -16.79
C MET A 137 -1.43 5.87 -16.96
N VAL A 138 -0.78 7.03 -16.95
CA VAL A 138 -1.42 8.35 -17.11
C VAL A 138 -1.68 8.68 -18.58
N SER A 139 -0.99 8.02 -19.50
CA SER A 139 -1.15 8.21 -20.94
C SER A 139 -2.51 7.79 -21.52
N GLY A 140 -3.41 7.24 -20.69
CA GLY A 140 -4.80 6.94 -21.04
C GLY A 140 -5.77 8.10 -20.86
N VAL A 141 -5.33 9.26 -20.40
CA VAL A 141 -6.14 10.49 -20.44
C VAL A 141 -6.12 11.00 -21.85
N ASN A 142 -7.22 10.82 -22.55
CA ASN A 142 -7.48 11.36 -23.86
C ASN A 142 -7.05 12.83 -23.93
N VAL A 143 -5.94 13.09 -24.58
CA VAL A 143 -5.67 14.35 -25.19
C VAL A 143 -6.50 14.34 -26.49
N GLY A 144 -7.80 14.55 -26.32
CA GLY A 144 -8.68 14.78 -27.43
C GLY A 144 -8.81 16.24 -27.71
#